data_8ac44e629ddbfc6f03523a39de57c846
#
_entry.id   8ac44e629ddbfc6f03523a39de57c846
#
_cell.length_a   1.000
_cell.length_b   1.000
_cell.length_c   1.000
_cell.angle_alpha   90.00
_cell.angle_beta   90.00
_cell.angle_gamma   90.00
#
_symmetry.space_group_name_H-M   'P 1'
#
loop_
_entity.id
_entity.type
_entity.pdbx_description
1 polymer ?
#
loop_
_entity_poly.entity_id
_entity_poly.type
_entity_poly.pdbx_seq_one_letter_code
_entity_poly.pdbx_strand_id
1 'polypeptide(L)'
;MTRPTIPRRRLIQGAAASVLLTSIAAWAQPPARTLRIGNQKGNLSLLKGRGTLEKRLAPLNVSVKWTEFTAGPVQLEALNVGSIDFGDVGEAPPIFAQAAGAPLAYVAATVPRPASEAVLVPKGSALRTVADLKGKKIALNKGSNVHYFIVKLFEKNGLAYSDLNLVYLPPADARAAFEKGSVDAWVIWDPFLAAAQTTLDARVLADATGVVGNRAYYFSSLDYVAKNADVLKIVVEEINRIDQWAEAHQGAYATELAALLGLPKPALDLYVGRNRYGTTPITKAILAEQQQIADTFFSLKLIPKKINVLDAAGAGIA
;
A
#
# COMPACT_ATOMS: atom_id res chain seq x y z
N MET A 1 57.78 28.69 -88.53
CA MET A 1 57.05 29.43 -87.47
C MET A 1 55.58 29.19 -87.67
N THR A 2 54.99 28.24 -87.00
CA THR A 2 53.53 28.13 -86.73
C THR A 2 53.31 26.99 -85.79
N ARG A 3 52.72 27.25 -84.65
CA ARG A 3 52.38 26.28 -83.58
C ARG A 3 51.14 25.48 -83.95
N PRO A 4 51.09 24.18 -83.69
CA PRO A 4 49.84 23.45 -83.78
C PRO A 4 49.14 23.44 -82.41
N THR A 5 47.84 23.69 -82.40
CA THR A 5 46.93 23.61 -81.28
C THR A 5 46.38 22.20 -81.14
N ILE A 6 46.43 21.60 -79.92
CA ILE A 6 45.88 20.29 -79.61
C ILE A 6 44.53 20.51 -78.85
N PRO A 7 43.43 19.86 -79.27
CA PRO A 7 42.21 19.92 -78.49
C PRO A 7 42.21 18.84 -77.42
N ARG A 8 42.07 19.24 -76.17
CA ARG A 8 41.85 18.36 -75.01
C ARG A 8 40.38 18.04 -74.95
N ARG A 9 40.01 16.81 -75.25
CA ARG A 9 38.79 16.19 -74.71
C ARG A 9 39.22 15.07 -73.81
N ARG A 10 39.13 15.28 -72.44
CA ARG A 10 39.22 14.24 -71.46
C ARG A 10 37.83 13.87 -71.03
N LEU A 11 37.48 12.62 -71.23
CA LEU A 11 36.35 11.94 -70.62
C LEU A 11 36.56 11.91 -69.09
N ILE A 12 35.63 12.50 -68.38
CA ILE A 12 35.50 12.29 -66.93
C ILE A 12 34.49 11.14 -66.73
N GLN A 13 35.02 9.95 -66.43
CA GLN A 13 34.18 8.86 -65.92
C GLN A 13 33.85 9.20 -64.49
N GLY A 14 32.57 9.56 -64.22
CA GLY A 14 32.05 9.78 -62.92
C GLY A 14 31.81 8.43 -62.18
N ALA A 15 32.61 8.15 -61.16
CA ALA A 15 32.31 7.12 -60.22
C ALA A 15 31.16 7.62 -59.28
N ALA A 16 29.98 7.11 -59.50
CA ALA A 16 28.86 7.31 -58.54
C ALA A 16 29.13 6.49 -57.29
N ALA A 17 29.66 7.14 -56.25
CA ALA A 17 29.72 6.57 -54.90
C ALA A 17 28.30 6.60 -54.30
N SER A 18 27.62 5.46 -54.30
CA SER A 18 26.37 5.26 -53.56
C SER A 18 26.67 5.25 -52.06
N VAL A 19 26.47 6.38 -51.42
CA VAL A 19 26.45 6.47 -49.95
C VAL A 19 25.15 5.83 -49.45
N LEU A 20 25.24 4.58 -49.03
CA LEU A 20 24.20 3.91 -48.25
C LEU A 20 24.10 4.65 -46.89
N LEU A 21 23.19 5.59 -46.79
CA LEU A 21 22.71 6.15 -45.55
C LEU A 21 21.95 5.04 -44.82
N THR A 22 22.66 4.24 -44.01
CA THR A 22 22.03 3.44 -42.97
C THR A 22 21.44 4.40 -41.95
N SER A 23 20.14 4.65 -42.09
CA SER A 23 19.33 5.33 -41.07
C SER A 23 19.37 4.45 -39.83
N ILE A 24 20.32 4.69 -38.92
CA ILE A 24 20.24 4.20 -37.56
C ILE A 24 19.01 4.91 -36.99
N ALA A 25 17.87 4.20 -36.94
CA ALA A 25 16.73 4.63 -36.19
C ALA A 25 17.23 4.75 -34.75
N ALA A 26 17.59 5.94 -34.32
CA ALA A 26 17.85 6.25 -32.93
C ALA A 26 16.53 5.94 -32.23
N TRP A 27 16.50 4.84 -31.51
CA TRP A 27 15.38 4.49 -30.63
C TRP A 27 15.34 5.62 -29.61
N ALA A 28 14.43 6.57 -29.82
CA ALA A 28 14.21 7.66 -28.88
C ALA A 28 13.89 7.02 -27.53
N GLN A 29 14.74 7.27 -26.56
CA GLN A 29 14.45 6.80 -25.19
C GLN A 29 13.10 7.40 -24.78
N PRO A 30 12.24 6.59 -24.12
CA PRO A 30 10.99 7.11 -23.60
C PRO A 30 11.28 8.34 -22.71
N PRO A 31 10.37 9.32 -22.65
CA PRO A 31 10.56 10.48 -21.79
C PRO A 31 10.74 10.04 -20.32
N ALA A 32 11.62 10.75 -19.60
CA ALA A 32 11.89 10.45 -18.19
C ALA A 32 10.62 10.63 -17.39
N ARG A 33 10.26 9.60 -16.62
CA ARG A 33 9.10 9.57 -15.72
C ARG A 33 9.56 9.30 -14.29
N THR A 34 8.75 9.67 -13.32
CA THR A 34 8.99 9.34 -11.91
C THR A 34 7.75 8.68 -11.33
N LEU A 35 7.95 7.58 -10.60
CA LEU A 35 6.95 6.96 -9.74
C LEU A 35 7.29 7.27 -8.28
N ARG A 36 6.42 8.02 -7.60
CA ARG A 36 6.56 8.35 -6.17
C ARG A 36 5.69 7.41 -5.37
N ILE A 37 6.33 6.53 -4.58
CA ILE A 37 5.64 5.50 -3.80
C ILE A 37 5.62 5.89 -2.33
N GLY A 38 4.42 5.93 -1.74
CA GLY A 38 4.22 5.93 -0.31
C GLY A 38 4.23 4.49 0.21
N ASN A 39 5.01 4.23 1.27
CA ASN A 39 5.00 2.92 1.92
C ASN A 39 4.84 3.05 3.43
N GLN A 40 4.24 2.04 4.04
CA GLN A 40 4.24 1.84 5.49
C GLN A 40 5.21 0.71 5.84
N LYS A 41 5.46 0.50 7.14
CA LYS A 41 6.18 -0.70 7.60
C LYS A 41 5.33 -1.93 7.32
N GLY A 42 5.73 -2.76 6.36
CA GLY A 42 4.95 -3.94 5.96
C GLY A 42 5.20 -4.38 4.52
N ASN A 43 4.13 -4.54 3.76
CA ASN A 43 4.10 -5.21 2.45
C ASN A 43 5.12 -4.70 1.43
N LEU A 44 5.24 -3.37 1.29
CA LEU A 44 6.16 -2.78 0.32
C LEU A 44 7.60 -2.66 0.81
N SER A 45 7.87 -2.96 2.10
CA SER A 45 9.22 -2.80 2.67
C SER A 45 10.25 -3.69 2.01
N LEU A 46 9.90 -4.94 1.68
CA LEU A 46 10.80 -5.86 1.00
C LEU A 46 11.04 -5.46 -0.45
N LEU A 47 10.01 -5.02 -1.17
CA LEU A 47 10.11 -4.52 -2.54
C LEU A 47 11.10 -3.35 -2.60
N LYS A 48 10.94 -2.38 -1.68
CA LYS A 48 11.85 -1.24 -1.52
C LYS A 48 13.28 -1.70 -1.21
N GLY A 49 13.44 -2.60 -0.22
CA GLY A 49 14.76 -3.06 0.24
C GLY A 49 15.55 -3.81 -0.83
N ARG A 50 14.90 -4.57 -1.68
CA ARG A 50 15.55 -5.34 -2.76
C ARG A 50 15.85 -4.53 -4.02
N GLY A 51 15.18 -3.41 -4.22
CA GLY A 51 15.37 -2.55 -5.41
C GLY A 51 15.05 -3.25 -6.74
N THR A 52 14.18 -4.28 -6.69
CA THR A 52 13.84 -5.06 -7.90
C THR A 52 12.90 -4.29 -8.81
N LEU A 53 12.03 -3.45 -8.24
CA LEU A 53 11.12 -2.59 -9.00
C LEU A 53 11.91 -1.55 -9.81
N GLU A 54 12.89 -0.90 -9.21
CA GLU A 54 13.76 0.07 -9.85
C GLU A 54 14.47 -0.53 -11.07
N LYS A 55 14.99 -1.76 -10.93
CA LYS A 55 15.65 -2.49 -12.01
C LYS A 55 14.69 -2.81 -13.16
N ARG A 56 13.43 -3.14 -12.87
CA ARG A 56 12.42 -3.42 -13.91
C ARG A 56 11.94 -2.16 -14.63
N LEU A 57 11.90 -1.03 -13.92
CA LEU A 57 11.42 0.23 -14.48
C LEU A 57 12.49 1.05 -15.20
N ALA A 58 13.78 0.80 -14.94
CA ALA A 58 14.89 1.49 -15.56
C ALA A 58 14.86 1.46 -17.10
N PRO A 59 14.56 0.32 -17.79
CA PRO A 59 14.45 0.28 -19.24
C PRO A 59 13.34 1.17 -19.83
N LEU A 60 12.33 1.51 -19.01
CA LEU A 60 11.24 2.42 -19.38
C LEU A 60 11.56 3.89 -19.06
N ASN A 61 12.80 4.19 -18.63
CA ASN A 61 13.23 5.51 -18.18
C ASN A 61 12.35 6.03 -17.01
N VAL A 62 11.95 5.14 -16.08
CA VAL A 62 11.16 5.49 -14.91
C VAL A 62 12.03 5.36 -13.66
N SER A 63 12.18 6.47 -12.92
CA SER A 63 12.81 6.49 -11.59
C SER A 63 11.78 6.25 -10.50
N VAL A 64 12.17 5.59 -9.40
CA VAL A 64 11.31 5.36 -8.23
C VAL A 64 11.79 6.19 -7.06
N LYS A 65 10.84 6.84 -6.37
CA LYS A 65 11.09 7.57 -5.11
C LYS A 65 10.17 7.02 -4.02
N TRP A 66 10.75 6.73 -2.86
CA TRP A 66 10.02 6.17 -1.72
C TRP A 66 9.88 7.20 -0.60
N THR A 67 8.68 7.26 -0.03
CA THR A 67 8.39 8.04 1.18
C THR A 67 7.70 7.15 2.20
N GLU A 68 8.24 7.05 3.41
CA GLU A 68 7.66 6.23 4.48
C GLU A 68 6.63 7.03 5.28
N PHE A 69 5.50 6.39 5.57
CA PHE A 69 4.40 6.92 6.36
C PHE A 69 4.12 6.04 7.58
N THR A 70 3.64 6.65 8.64
CA THR A 70 3.34 5.95 9.90
C THR A 70 1.99 5.24 9.90
N ALA A 71 1.05 5.67 9.03
CA ALA A 71 -0.29 5.11 8.91
C ALA A 71 -0.95 5.49 7.57
N GLY A 72 -2.02 4.77 7.19
CA GLY A 72 -2.74 4.98 5.94
C GLY A 72 -3.39 6.36 5.76
N PRO A 73 -4.06 6.94 6.76
CA PRO A 73 -4.67 8.25 6.60
C PRO A 73 -3.70 9.32 6.12
N VAL A 74 -2.54 9.49 6.77
CA VAL A 74 -1.53 10.49 6.37
C VAL A 74 -0.88 10.18 5.02
N GLN A 75 -0.82 8.91 4.63
CA GLN A 75 -0.35 8.50 3.30
C GLN A 75 -1.34 8.94 2.21
N LEU A 76 -2.63 8.83 2.45
CA LEU A 76 -3.66 9.27 1.50
C LEU A 76 -3.82 10.80 1.45
N GLU A 77 -3.49 11.52 2.51
CA GLU A 77 -3.33 12.97 2.46
C GLU A 77 -2.19 13.36 1.50
N ALA A 78 -1.06 12.64 1.54
CA ALA A 78 0.05 12.86 0.61
C ALA A 78 -0.33 12.54 -0.85
N LEU A 79 -1.20 11.54 -1.10
CA LEU A 79 -1.78 11.30 -2.42
C LEU A 79 -2.66 12.47 -2.86
N ASN A 80 -3.53 12.95 -1.97
CA ASN A 80 -4.49 14.01 -2.27
C ASN A 80 -3.79 15.31 -2.70
N VAL A 81 -2.65 15.63 -2.09
CA VAL A 81 -1.84 16.80 -2.46
C VAL A 81 -0.81 16.51 -3.56
N GLY A 82 -0.85 15.34 -4.16
CA GLY A 82 0.04 14.97 -5.26
C GLY A 82 1.51 14.76 -4.86
N SER A 83 1.80 14.48 -3.59
CA SER A 83 3.16 14.18 -3.13
C SER A 83 3.60 12.76 -3.43
N ILE A 84 2.67 11.83 -3.56
CA ILE A 84 2.88 10.44 -4.00
C ILE A 84 1.92 10.08 -5.13
N ASP A 85 2.28 9.05 -5.90
CA ASP A 85 1.50 8.55 -7.05
C ASP A 85 0.87 7.19 -6.77
N PHE A 86 1.49 6.39 -5.90
CA PHE A 86 1.12 5.01 -5.60
C PHE A 86 1.44 4.66 -4.14
N GLY A 87 0.73 3.68 -3.58
CA GLY A 87 1.02 3.14 -2.25
C GLY A 87 0.07 2.04 -1.83
N ASP A 88 0.23 1.58 -0.57
CA ASP A 88 -0.63 0.58 0.05
C ASP A 88 -1.22 1.09 1.36
N VAL A 89 -2.49 0.78 1.59
CA VAL A 89 -3.21 1.09 2.84
C VAL A 89 -4.17 -0.04 3.20
N GLY A 90 -4.63 -0.06 4.45
CA GLY A 90 -5.77 -0.89 4.87
C GLY A 90 -7.09 -0.47 4.21
N GLU A 91 -8.16 -1.18 4.56
CA GLU A 91 -9.46 -1.04 3.90
C GLU A 91 -10.20 0.28 4.21
N ALA A 92 -10.01 0.87 5.37
CA ALA A 92 -10.77 2.07 5.78
C ALA A 92 -10.20 3.41 5.27
N PRO A 93 -8.88 3.67 5.23
CA PRO A 93 -8.34 4.96 4.83
C PRO A 93 -8.84 5.46 3.45
N PRO A 94 -9.00 4.61 2.39
CA PRO A 94 -9.52 5.06 1.11
C PRO A 94 -10.94 5.64 1.19
N ILE A 95 -11.77 5.14 2.09
CA ILE A 95 -13.14 5.62 2.31
C ILE A 95 -13.13 7.07 2.81
N PHE A 96 -12.28 7.36 3.79
CA PHE A 96 -12.12 8.72 4.31
C PHE A 96 -11.55 9.66 3.25
N ALA A 97 -10.54 9.22 2.51
CA ALA A 97 -9.93 10.01 1.45
C ALA A 97 -10.93 10.33 0.32
N GLN A 98 -11.70 9.33 -0.14
CA GLN A 98 -12.73 9.53 -1.16
C GLN A 98 -13.84 10.45 -0.66
N ALA A 99 -14.28 10.32 0.59
CA ALA A 99 -15.25 11.21 1.20
C ALA A 99 -14.74 12.67 1.30
N ALA A 100 -13.43 12.86 1.45
CA ALA A 100 -12.77 14.16 1.40
C ALA A 100 -12.50 14.66 -0.04
N GLY A 101 -12.80 13.87 -1.07
CA GLY A 101 -12.64 14.26 -2.48
C GLY A 101 -11.27 13.96 -3.07
N ALA A 102 -10.46 13.11 -2.44
CA ALA A 102 -9.17 12.72 -2.98
C ALA A 102 -9.30 12.00 -4.34
N PRO A 103 -8.48 12.32 -5.34
CA PRO A 103 -8.53 11.73 -6.68
C PRO A 103 -7.84 10.35 -6.70
N LEU A 104 -8.32 9.41 -5.89
CA LEU A 104 -7.74 8.08 -5.79
C LEU A 104 -8.41 7.06 -6.72
N ALA A 105 -7.63 6.07 -7.13
CA ALA A 105 -8.10 4.87 -7.81
C ALA A 105 -7.57 3.61 -7.11
N TYR A 106 -8.42 2.60 -6.97
CA TYR A 106 -7.99 1.27 -6.54
C TYR A 106 -7.29 0.56 -7.70
N VAL A 107 -6.09 0.04 -7.46
CA VAL A 107 -5.25 -0.65 -8.45
C VAL A 107 -5.28 -2.16 -8.26
N ALA A 108 -5.12 -2.62 -7.04
CA ALA A 108 -5.15 -4.03 -6.66
C ALA A 108 -5.52 -4.17 -5.17
N ALA A 109 -5.85 -5.38 -4.75
CA ALA A 109 -6.12 -5.71 -3.34
C ALA A 109 -5.37 -6.96 -2.92
N THR A 110 -5.03 -7.06 -1.64
CA THR A 110 -4.53 -8.33 -1.09
C THR A 110 -5.66 -9.32 -0.84
N VAL A 111 -5.34 -10.59 -0.66
CA VAL A 111 -6.26 -11.54 -0.03
C VAL A 111 -6.60 -11.08 1.40
N PRO A 112 -7.72 -11.53 2.01
CA PRO A 112 -8.07 -11.19 3.39
C PRO A 112 -7.01 -11.65 4.39
N ARG A 113 -6.70 -10.78 5.38
CA ARG A 113 -5.69 -11.01 6.42
C ARG A 113 -6.21 -10.66 7.82
N PRO A 114 -7.36 -11.20 8.24
CA PRO A 114 -8.03 -10.77 9.47
C PRO A 114 -7.16 -10.94 10.73
N ALA A 115 -6.32 -11.98 10.81
CA ALA A 115 -5.45 -12.20 11.95
C ALA A 115 -4.35 -11.14 12.13
N SER A 116 -4.13 -10.25 11.13
CA SER A 116 -3.08 -9.23 11.16
C SER A 116 -3.50 -7.94 11.88
N GLU A 117 -4.68 -7.90 12.51
CA GLU A 117 -5.11 -6.81 13.40
C GLU A 117 -5.87 -7.35 14.60
N ALA A 118 -5.72 -6.71 15.75
CA ALA A 118 -6.28 -7.19 17.00
C ALA A 118 -6.49 -6.07 18.03
N VAL A 119 -7.32 -6.39 19.02
CA VAL A 119 -7.41 -5.68 20.29
C VAL A 119 -6.40 -6.28 21.25
N LEU A 120 -5.46 -5.47 21.71
CA LEU A 120 -4.47 -5.81 22.72
C LEU A 120 -4.88 -5.28 24.08
N VAL A 121 -4.60 -6.07 25.11
CA VAL A 121 -4.69 -5.67 26.51
C VAL A 121 -3.38 -6.00 27.21
N PRO A 122 -3.01 -5.30 28.31
CA PRO A 122 -1.83 -5.65 29.11
C PRO A 122 -1.88 -7.10 29.60
N LYS A 123 -0.73 -7.74 29.75
CA LYS A 123 -0.61 -9.14 30.24
C LYS A 123 -1.44 -9.41 31.49
N GLY A 124 -1.38 -8.53 32.48
CA GLY A 124 -2.10 -8.62 33.76
C GLY A 124 -3.53 -8.07 33.72
N SER A 125 -4.04 -7.61 32.56
CA SER A 125 -5.38 -7.05 32.47
C SER A 125 -6.46 -8.04 32.89
N ALA A 126 -7.46 -7.58 33.67
CA ALA A 126 -8.65 -8.34 34.04
C ALA A 126 -9.66 -8.51 32.90
N LEU A 127 -9.51 -7.73 31.79
CA LEU A 127 -10.39 -7.83 30.62
C LEU A 127 -10.22 -9.20 29.94
N ARG A 128 -11.31 -9.94 29.76
CA ARG A 128 -11.31 -11.30 29.20
C ARG A 128 -12.19 -11.43 27.96
N THR A 129 -13.19 -10.58 27.82
CA THR A 129 -14.20 -10.61 26.76
C THR A 129 -14.29 -9.25 26.06
N VAL A 130 -14.89 -9.20 24.87
CA VAL A 130 -15.18 -7.95 24.18
C VAL A 130 -16.15 -7.08 24.99
N ALA A 131 -17.07 -7.68 25.73
CA ALA A 131 -18.01 -6.96 26.58
C ALA A 131 -17.31 -6.16 27.70
N ASP A 132 -16.17 -6.65 28.19
CA ASP A 132 -15.39 -5.95 29.22
C ASP A 132 -14.77 -4.64 28.73
N LEU A 133 -14.73 -4.43 27.40
CA LEU A 133 -14.22 -3.19 26.78
C LEU A 133 -15.20 -2.01 26.89
N LYS A 134 -16.47 -2.27 27.23
CA LYS A 134 -17.48 -1.21 27.40
C LYS A 134 -17.00 -0.14 28.37
N GLY A 135 -16.96 1.12 27.91
CA GLY A 135 -16.51 2.28 28.69
C GLY A 135 -15.01 2.34 28.99
N LYS A 136 -14.22 1.35 28.56
CA LYS A 136 -12.76 1.35 28.72
C LYS A 136 -12.11 2.28 27.70
N LYS A 137 -10.97 2.88 28.06
CA LYS A 137 -10.17 3.71 27.15
C LYS A 137 -9.45 2.84 26.14
N ILE A 138 -9.83 2.95 24.88
CA ILE A 138 -9.31 2.13 23.79
C ILE A 138 -8.54 3.03 22.83
N ALA A 139 -7.21 2.85 22.76
CA ALA A 139 -6.38 3.57 21.80
C ALA A 139 -6.47 2.96 20.41
N LEU A 140 -6.57 3.79 19.38
CA LEU A 140 -6.46 3.40 17.97
C LEU A 140 -6.16 4.61 17.07
N ASN A 141 -5.73 4.35 15.83
CA ASN A 141 -5.57 5.39 14.82
C ASN A 141 -6.90 5.66 14.11
N LYS A 142 -7.39 6.90 14.19
CA LYS A 142 -8.66 7.31 13.57
C LYS A 142 -8.62 7.13 12.05
N GLY A 143 -9.67 6.57 11.49
CA GLY A 143 -9.82 6.40 10.03
C GLY A 143 -8.95 5.29 9.43
N SER A 144 -8.23 4.51 10.26
CA SER A 144 -7.51 3.31 9.83
C SER A 144 -8.41 2.06 9.81
N ASN A 145 -7.89 0.94 9.29
CA ASN A 145 -8.57 -0.36 9.27
C ASN A 145 -9.04 -0.80 10.68
N VAL A 146 -8.23 -0.62 11.71
CA VAL A 146 -8.61 -0.98 13.08
C VAL A 146 -9.77 -0.14 13.64
N HIS A 147 -10.04 1.04 13.07
CA HIS A 147 -11.23 1.79 13.42
C HIS A 147 -12.50 1.10 12.88
N TYR A 148 -12.46 0.52 11.69
CA TYR A 148 -13.56 -0.29 11.16
C TYR A 148 -13.69 -1.59 11.92
N PHE A 149 -12.59 -2.28 12.18
CA PHE A 149 -12.56 -3.53 12.93
C PHE A 149 -13.23 -3.40 14.30
N ILE A 150 -12.86 -2.39 15.12
CA ILE A 150 -13.46 -2.25 16.46
C ILE A 150 -14.96 -1.95 16.41
N VAL A 151 -15.43 -1.19 15.42
CA VAL A 151 -16.85 -0.94 15.18
C VAL A 151 -17.58 -2.26 14.95
N LYS A 152 -17.06 -3.07 14.00
CA LYS A 152 -17.67 -4.36 13.65
C LYS A 152 -17.55 -5.39 14.75
N LEU A 153 -16.48 -5.37 15.53
CA LEU A 153 -16.29 -6.25 16.68
C LEU A 153 -17.34 -5.97 17.77
N PHE A 154 -17.61 -4.69 18.06
CA PHE A 154 -18.65 -4.31 19.01
C PHE A 154 -20.04 -4.69 18.51
N GLU A 155 -20.36 -4.36 17.26
CA GLU A 155 -21.63 -4.73 16.62
C GLU A 155 -21.88 -6.25 16.72
N LYS A 156 -20.88 -7.07 16.37
CA LYS A 156 -20.96 -8.54 16.44
C LYS A 156 -21.21 -9.06 17.84
N ASN A 157 -20.79 -8.33 18.87
CA ASN A 157 -20.98 -8.70 20.27
C ASN A 157 -22.20 -8.02 20.92
N GLY A 158 -23.11 -7.45 20.12
CA GLY A 158 -24.33 -6.81 20.62
C GLY A 158 -24.09 -5.49 21.35
N LEU A 159 -22.94 -4.84 21.13
CA LEU A 159 -22.55 -3.56 21.72
C LEU A 159 -22.74 -2.44 20.69
N ALA A 160 -23.07 -1.24 21.15
CA ALA A 160 -23.23 -0.08 20.31
C ALA A 160 -21.90 0.69 20.14
N TYR A 161 -21.77 1.45 19.03
CA TYR A 161 -20.65 2.37 18.84
C TYR A 161 -20.50 3.38 19.99
N SER A 162 -21.61 3.82 20.59
CA SER A 162 -21.64 4.71 21.74
C SER A 162 -21.06 4.10 23.03
N ASP A 163 -20.89 2.79 23.10
CA ASP A 163 -20.24 2.11 24.21
C ASP A 163 -18.69 2.19 24.16
N LEU A 164 -18.15 2.63 23.01
CA LEU A 164 -16.72 2.83 22.80
C LEU A 164 -16.24 4.15 23.42
N ASN A 165 -15.17 4.09 24.20
CA ASN A 165 -14.42 5.25 24.66
C ASN A 165 -13.08 5.30 23.93
N LEU A 166 -13.08 5.87 22.71
CA LEU A 166 -11.94 5.86 21.80
C LEU A 166 -10.97 7.00 22.07
N VAL A 167 -9.69 6.66 22.18
CA VAL A 167 -8.57 7.61 22.27
C VAL A 167 -7.80 7.54 20.94
N TYR A 168 -7.93 8.59 20.15
CA TYR A 168 -7.32 8.63 18.81
C TYR A 168 -5.84 9.04 18.89
N LEU A 169 -4.96 8.10 18.63
CA LEU A 169 -3.51 8.27 18.71
C LEU A 169 -2.83 7.63 17.48
N PRO A 170 -1.75 8.23 16.96
CA PRO A 170 -0.85 7.55 16.04
C PRO A 170 -0.23 6.30 16.68
N PRO A 171 0.24 5.31 15.91
CA PRO A 171 0.72 4.04 16.45
C PRO A 171 1.80 4.18 17.54
N ALA A 172 2.76 5.08 17.39
CA ALA A 172 3.83 5.28 18.37
C ALA A 172 3.31 5.85 19.71
N ASP A 173 2.41 6.84 19.64
CA ASP A 173 1.82 7.46 20.82
C ASP A 173 0.83 6.49 21.52
N ALA A 174 0.07 5.72 20.72
CA ALA A 174 -0.81 4.68 21.23
C ALA A 174 -0.02 3.60 21.98
N ARG A 175 1.13 3.18 21.44
CA ARG A 175 2.07 2.28 22.11
C ARG A 175 2.53 2.86 23.45
N ALA A 176 3.01 4.09 23.48
CA ALA A 176 3.47 4.75 24.69
C ALA A 176 2.36 4.90 25.75
N ALA A 177 1.12 5.23 25.33
CA ALA A 177 -0.04 5.31 26.21
C ALA A 177 -0.41 3.93 26.79
N PHE A 178 -0.33 2.88 25.98
CA PHE A 178 -0.58 1.50 26.40
C PHE A 178 0.47 1.01 27.39
N GLU A 179 1.76 1.22 27.14
CA GLU A 179 2.86 0.86 28.04
C GLU A 179 2.75 1.54 29.42
N LYS A 180 2.30 2.81 29.44
CA LYS A 180 2.11 3.58 30.68
C LYS A 180 0.79 3.28 31.41
N GLY A 181 -0.07 2.42 30.85
CA GLY A 181 -1.41 2.16 31.40
C GLY A 181 -2.36 3.35 31.34
N SER A 182 -2.10 4.33 30.46
CA SER A 182 -2.99 5.48 30.23
C SER A 182 -4.24 5.12 29.45
N VAL A 183 -4.22 3.97 28.77
CA VAL A 183 -5.35 3.33 28.09
C VAL A 183 -5.45 1.87 28.51
N ASP A 184 -6.68 1.32 28.50
CA ASP A 184 -6.97 -0.04 28.94
C ASP A 184 -6.73 -1.08 27.83
N ALA A 185 -6.86 -0.66 26.57
CA ALA A 185 -6.68 -1.50 25.39
C ALA A 185 -6.09 -0.69 24.24
N TRP A 186 -5.46 -1.41 23.31
CA TRP A 186 -4.90 -0.84 22.07
C TRP A 186 -5.33 -1.69 20.87
N VAL A 187 -5.96 -1.08 19.88
CA VAL A 187 -6.33 -1.75 18.64
C VAL A 187 -5.31 -1.38 17.57
N ILE A 188 -4.62 -2.40 17.04
CA ILE A 188 -3.46 -2.19 16.18
C ILE A 188 -3.29 -3.34 15.18
N TRP A 189 -2.54 -3.09 14.14
CA TRP A 189 -2.19 -4.02 13.07
C TRP A 189 -0.69 -4.40 13.10
N ASP A 190 -0.35 -5.45 12.37
CA ASP A 190 1.03 -5.87 12.18
C ASP A 190 1.86 -4.88 11.30
N PRO A 191 3.16 -4.72 11.57
CA PRO A 191 3.97 -5.46 12.54
C PRO A 191 3.92 -4.92 13.99
N PHE A 192 3.19 -3.84 14.27
CA PHE A 192 3.08 -3.27 15.61
C PHE A 192 2.40 -4.23 16.60
N LEU A 193 1.40 -4.97 16.13
CA LEU A 193 0.72 -6.02 16.90
C LEU A 193 1.72 -7.08 17.39
N ALA A 194 2.50 -7.65 16.48
CA ALA A 194 3.52 -8.65 16.81
C ALA A 194 4.62 -8.09 17.70
N ALA A 195 5.05 -6.85 17.44
CA ALA A 195 6.03 -6.17 18.29
C ALA A 195 5.52 -5.99 19.73
N ALA A 196 4.27 -5.59 19.91
CA ALA A 196 3.67 -5.45 21.25
C ALA A 196 3.56 -6.79 21.99
N GLN A 197 3.20 -7.86 21.28
CA GLN A 197 3.15 -9.21 21.87
C GLN A 197 4.52 -9.67 22.36
N THR A 198 5.59 -9.42 21.61
CA THR A 198 6.94 -9.93 21.90
C THR A 198 7.74 -9.02 22.84
N THR A 199 7.47 -7.72 22.88
CA THR A 199 8.25 -6.77 23.69
C THR A 199 7.53 -6.24 24.92
N LEU A 200 6.19 -6.34 24.97
CA LEU A 200 5.37 -5.88 26.08
C LEU A 200 4.57 -7.01 26.74
N ASP A 201 4.73 -8.24 26.27
CA ASP A 201 3.88 -9.37 26.67
C ASP A 201 2.37 -9.06 26.52
N ALA A 202 2.02 -8.19 25.58
CA ALA A 202 0.63 -7.80 25.37
C ALA A 202 -0.22 -9.03 24.94
N ARG A 203 -1.38 -9.17 25.55
CA ARG A 203 -2.29 -10.27 25.26
C ARG A 203 -3.33 -9.85 24.21
N VAL A 204 -3.52 -10.68 23.19
CA VAL A 204 -4.64 -10.52 22.25
C VAL A 204 -5.96 -10.86 22.98
N LEU A 205 -6.87 -9.91 23.02
CA LEU A 205 -8.23 -10.11 23.52
C LEU A 205 -9.14 -10.67 22.42
N ALA A 206 -9.08 -10.09 21.24
CA ALA A 206 -9.78 -10.53 20.03
C ALA A 206 -9.00 -10.06 18.80
N ASP A 207 -8.97 -10.87 17.75
CA ASP A 207 -8.50 -10.47 16.41
C ASP A 207 -9.70 -10.30 15.46
N ALA A 208 -9.42 -9.88 14.22
CA ALA A 208 -10.49 -9.61 13.26
C ALA A 208 -11.03 -10.87 12.55
N THR A 209 -10.58 -12.06 12.91
CA THR A 209 -11.04 -13.32 12.29
C THR A 209 -12.55 -13.50 12.49
N GLY A 210 -13.25 -13.65 11.36
CA GLY A 210 -14.71 -13.77 11.34
C GLY A 210 -15.46 -12.47 11.66
N VAL A 211 -14.76 -11.32 11.72
CA VAL A 211 -15.36 -10.00 11.96
C VAL A 211 -15.25 -9.14 10.70
N VAL A 212 -14.03 -8.91 10.21
CA VAL A 212 -13.75 -8.15 8.98
C VAL A 212 -12.69 -8.86 8.15
N GLY A 213 -12.59 -8.51 6.86
CA GLY A 213 -11.61 -9.12 5.95
C GLY A 213 -10.19 -8.62 6.17
N ASN A 214 -10.04 -7.38 6.59
CA ASN A 214 -8.74 -6.70 6.72
C ASN A 214 -7.87 -6.86 5.47
N ARG A 215 -8.40 -6.43 4.31
CA ARG A 215 -7.59 -6.35 3.09
C ARG A 215 -6.72 -5.10 3.13
N ALA A 216 -5.55 -5.17 2.52
CA ALA A 216 -4.88 -3.97 2.05
C ALA A 216 -5.24 -3.71 0.59
N TYR A 217 -5.25 -2.44 0.23
CA TYR A 217 -5.46 -1.98 -1.12
C TYR A 217 -4.23 -1.25 -1.61
N TYR A 218 -3.84 -1.55 -2.86
CA TYR A 218 -2.89 -0.75 -3.60
C TYR A 218 -3.69 0.30 -4.35
N PHE A 219 -3.30 1.55 -4.18
CA PHE A 219 -3.98 2.70 -4.74
C PHE A 219 -3.03 3.56 -5.56
N SER A 220 -3.59 4.37 -6.45
CA SER A 220 -2.86 5.38 -7.22
C SER A 220 -3.74 6.62 -7.38
N SER A 221 -3.16 7.74 -7.82
CA SER A 221 -3.96 8.87 -8.26
C SER A 221 -4.62 8.57 -9.61
N LEU A 222 -5.82 9.08 -9.84
CA LEU A 222 -6.54 8.92 -11.11
C LEU A 222 -5.69 9.43 -12.31
N ASP A 223 -4.99 10.54 -12.13
CA ASP A 223 -4.10 11.09 -13.17
C ASP A 223 -2.94 10.16 -13.49
N TYR A 224 -2.32 9.56 -12.46
CA TYR A 224 -1.21 8.63 -12.68
C TYR A 224 -1.67 7.34 -13.36
N VAL A 225 -2.82 6.79 -12.96
CA VAL A 225 -3.43 5.61 -13.62
C VAL A 225 -3.65 5.87 -15.10
N ALA A 226 -4.22 7.02 -15.45
CA ALA A 226 -4.53 7.38 -16.83
C ALA A 226 -3.27 7.49 -17.72
N LYS A 227 -2.14 7.92 -17.17
CA LYS A 227 -0.91 8.21 -17.92
C LYS A 227 0.14 7.11 -17.85
N ASN A 228 0.09 6.22 -16.86
CA ASN A 228 1.17 5.29 -16.50
C ASN A 228 0.67 3.86 -16.22
N ALA A 229 -0.33 3.40 -16.95
CA ALA A 229 -0.88 2.05 -16.77
C ALA A 229 0.18 0.94 -16.99
N ASP A 230 1.14 1.17 -17.90
CA ASP A 230 2.29 0.30 -18.16
C ASP A 230 3.19 0.17 -16.92
N VAL A 231 3.44 1.26 -16.22
CA VAL A 231 4.24 1.28 -14.98
C VAL A 231 3.50 0.55 -13.85
N LEU A 232 2.21 0.85 -13.65
CA LEU A 232 1.41 0.24 -12.60
C LEU A 232 1.27 -1.28 -12.77
N LYS A 233 1.17 -1.75 -14.01
CA LYS A 233 1.19 -3.20 -14.31
C LYS A 233 2.48 -3.85 -13.80
N ILE A 234 3.64 -3.26 -14.06
CA ILE A 234 4.94 -3.76 -13.59
C ILE A 234 5.02 -3.72 -12.06
N VAL A 235 4.49 -2.67 -11.41
CA VAL A 235 4.43 -2.57 -9.95
C VAL A 235 3.64 -3.73 -9.36
N VAL A 236 2.43 -4.00 -9.86
CA VAL A 236 1.57 -5.08 -9.37
C VAL A 236 2.22 -6.46 -9.61
N GLU A 237 2.83 -6.66 -10.78
CA GLU A 237 3.57 -7.90 -11.07
C GLU A 237 4.73 -8.12 -10.11
N GLU A 238 5.46 -7.05 -9.77
CA GLU A 238 6.60 -7.16 -8.86
C GLU A 238 6.15 -7.41 -7.42
N ILE A 239 5.06 -6.79 -6.98
CA ILE A 239 4.43 -7.08 -5.69
C ILE A 239 4.03 -8.57 -5.63
N ASN A 240 3.38 -9.09 -6.66
CA ASN A 240 3.01 -10.52 -6.71
C ASN A 240 4.22 -11.46 -6.64
N ARG A 241 5.35 -11.10 -7.26
CA ARG A 241 6.59 -11.89 -7.15
C ARG A 241 7.11 -11.91 -5.73
N ILE A 242 7.08 -10.76 -5.04
CA ILE A 242 7.47 -10.66 -3.63
C ILE A 242 6.53 -11.50 -2.76
N ASP A 243 5.21 -11.43 -2.98
CA ASP A 243 4.22 -12.21 -2.25
C ASP A 243 4.48 -13.72 -2.40
N GLN A 244 4.66 -14.21 -3.63
CA GLN A 244 4.95 -15.63 -3.91
C GLN A 244 6.26 -16.08 -3.27
N TRP A 245 7.29 -15.23 -3.34
CA TRP A 245 8.56 -15.54 -2.68
C TRP A 245 8.42 -15.57 -1.16
N ALA A 246 7.71 -14.62 -0.56
CA ALA A 246 7.47 -14.53 0.88
C ALA A 246 6.69 -15.73 1.40
N GLU A 247 5.67 -16.19 0.67
CA GLU A 247 4.89 -17.37 1.01
C GLU A 247 5.77 -18.65 1.04
N ALA A 248 6.65 -18.81 0.03
CA ALA A 248 7.54 -19.96 -0.08
C ALA A 248 8.74 -19.92 0.89
N HIS A 249 9.12 -18.74 1.41
CA HIS A 249 10.35 -18.51 2.16
C HIS A 249 10.15 -17.73 3.46
N GLN A 250 9.10 -18.05 4.23
CA GLN A 250 8.66 -17.27 5.39
C GLN A 250 9.79 -16.96 6.40
N GLY A 251 10.65 -17.91 6.73
CA GLY A 251 11.77 -17.70 7.65
C GLY A 251 12.81 -16.69 7.13
N ALA A 252 13.16 -16.75 5.84
CA ALA A 252 14.04 -15.79 5.20
C ALA A 252 13.37 -14.40 5.10
N TYR A 253 12.09 -14.37 4.76
CA TYR A 253 11.30 -13.15 4.72
C TYR A 253 11.26 -12.44 6.07
N ALA A 254 10.98 -13.17 7.16
CA ALA A 254 11.02 -12.61 8.51
C ALA A 254 12.40 -12.05 8.87
N THR A 255 13.48 -12.72 8.45
CA THR A 255 14.85 -12.26 8.70
C THR A 255 15.18 -10.98 7.94
N GLU A 256 14.84 -10.90 6.64
CA GLU A 256 15.06 -9.69 5.84
C GLU A 256 14.23 -8.51 6.36
N LEU A 257 12.96 -8.75 6.70
CA LEU A 257 12.09 -7.71 7.28
C LEU A 257 12.61 -7.23 8.64
N ALA A 258 13.13 -8.11 9.50
CA ALA A 258 13.69 -7.71 10.79
C ALA A 258 14.81 -6.69 10.62
N ALA A 259 15.71 -6.92 9.66
CA ALA A 259 16.78 -5.98 9.33
C ALA A 259 16.25 -4.66 8.74
N LEU A 260 15.29 -4.73 7.82
CA LEU A 260 14.72 -3.55 7.14
C LEU A 260 13.89 -2.66 8.08
N LEU A 261 13.12 -3.26 8.99
CA LEU A 261 12.19 -2.53 9.86
C LEU A 261 12.80 -2.17 11.23
N GLY A 262 13.96 -2.72 11.57
CA GLY A 262 14.57 -2.56 12.89
C GLY A 262 13.73 -3.15 14.02
N LEU A 263 13.02 -4.26 13.74
CA LEU A 263 12.17 -4.96 14.71
C LEU A 263 12.78 -6.32 15.08
N PRO A 264 12.54 -6.82 16.30
CA PRO A 264 13.03 -8.12 16.72
C PRO A 264 12.52 -9.24 15.81
N LYS A 265 13.41 -10.18 15.41
CA LYS A 265 13.01 -11.31 14.56
C LYS A 265 11.81 -12.11 15.09
N PRO A 266 11.66 -12.39 16.43
CA PRO A 266 10.47 -13.06 16.94
C PRO A 266 9.15 -12.33 16.62
N ALA A 267 9.15 -10.99 16.58
CA ALA A 267 7.97 -10.22 16.16
C ALA A 267 7.68 -10.45 14.67
N LEU A 268 8.73 -10.48 13.84
CA LEU A 268 8.55 -10.72 12.40
C LEU A 268 8.17 -12.17 12.10
N ASP A 269 8.60 -13.13 12.89
CA ASP A 269 8.13 -14.53 12.77
C ASP A 269 6.62 -14.62 13.03
N LEU A 270 6.11 -13.93 14.06
CA LEU A 270 4.67 -13.84 14.34
C LEU A 270 3.91 -13.13 13.21
N TYR A 271 4.41 -11.99 12.75
CA TYR A 271 3.81 -11.24 11.65
C TYR A 271 3.71 -12.10 10.37
N VAL A 272 4.84 -12.67 9.95
CA VAL A 272 4.93 -13.48 8.73
C VAL A 272 4.05 -14.74 8.84
N GLY A 273 4.04 -15.41 10.00
CA GLY A 273 3.27 -16.64 10.22
C GLY A 273 1.74 -16.43 10.19
N ARG A 274 1.24 -15.23 10.53
CA ARG A 274 -0.20 -14.92 10.48
C ARG A 274 -0.63 -14.20 9.21
N ASN A 275 0.34 -13.68 8.44
CA ASN A 275 0.05 -13.00 7.19
C ASN A 275 -0.43 -13.99 6.12
N ARG A 276 -1.23 -13.51 5.19
CA ARG A 276 -1.61 -14.23 3.98
C ARG A 276 -1.10 -13.46 2.77
N TYR A 277 -0.58 -14.20 1.81
CA TYR A 277 0.09 -13.64 0.65
C TYR A 277 -0.80 -13.74 -0.57
N GLY A 278 -0.64 -12.81 -1.48
CA GLY A 278 -1.34 -12.76 -2.75
C GLY A 278 -2.02 -11.42 -2.99
N THR A 279 -1.79 -10.92 -4.19
CA THR A 279 -2.38 -9.68 -4.69
C THR A 279 -3.33 -10.04 -5.83
N THR A 280 -4.55 -9.54 -5.77
CA THR A 280 -5.62 -9.81 -6.73
C THR A 280 -6.05 -8.51 -7.43
N PRO A 281 -6.50 -8.60 -8.70
CA PRO A 281 -7.15 -7.48 -9.35
C PRO A 281 -8.37 -7.02 -8.55
N ILE A 282 -8.69 -5.74 -8.67
CA ILE A 282 -9.93 -5.21 -8.11
C ILE A 282 -11.10 -5.80 -8.87
N THR A 283 -12.10 -6.29 -8.14
CA THR A 283 -13.35 -6.85 -8.71
C THR A 283 -14.56 -6.11 -8.14
N LYS A 284 -15.72 -6.24 -8.79
CA LYS A 284 -17.00 -5.71 -8.27
C LYS A 284 -17.32 -6.24 -6.88
N ALA A 285 -16.99 -7.51 -6.59
CA ALA A 285 -17.18 -8.10 -5.27
C ALA A 285 -16.31 -7.43 -4.20
N ILE A 286 -15.03 -7.18 -4.49
CA ILE A 286 -14.12 -6.48 -3.58
C ILE A 286 -14.60 -5.04 -3.34
N LEU A 287 -15.07 -4.34 -4.38
CA LEU A 287 -15.62 -2.98 -4.21
C LEU A 287 -16.95 -2.97 -3.45
N ALA A 288 -17.75 -4.05 -3.55
CA ALA A 288 -18.96 -4.19 -2.74
C ALA A 288 -18.62 -4.38 -1.23
N GLU A 289 -17.57 -5.13 -0.91
CA GLU A 289 -17.04 -5.19 0.47
C GLU A 289 -16.63 -3.79 0.96
N GLN A 290 -15.91 -3.03 0.12
CA GLN A 290 -15.48 -1.66 0.40
C GLN A 290 -16.68 -0.70 0.57
N GLN A 291 -17.76 -0.87 -0.20
CA GLN A 291 -18.97 -0.08 -0.06
C GLN A 291 -19.64 -0.29 1.31
N GLN A 292 -19.61 -1.52 1.85
CA GLN A 292 -20.14 -1.78 3.19
C GLN A 292 -19.38 -1.00 4.28
N ILE A 293 -18.05 -0.83 4.13
CA ILE A 293 -17.25 -0.01 5.03
C ILE A 293 -17.68 1.46 4.95
N ALA A 294 -17.86 1.96 3.72
CA ALA A 294 -18.32 3.33 3.49
C ALA A 294 -19.70 3.58 4.09
N ASP A 295 -20.64 2.67 3.87
CA ASP A 295 -22.00 2.76 4.41
C ASP A 295 -22.00 2.71 5.95
N THR A 296 -21.16 1.87 6.56
CA THR A 296 -20.98 1.81 8.01
C THR A 296 -20.49 3.16 8.56
N PHE A 297 -19.41 3.71 8.01
CA PHE A 297 -18.87 4.98 8.48
C PHE A 297 -19.81 6.17 8.23
N PHE A 298 -20.59 6.14 7.14
CA PHE A 298 -21.59 7.16 6.90
C PHE A 298 -22.74 7.07 7.92
N SER A 299 -23.24 5.88 8.21
CA SER A 299 -24.33 5.67 9.21
C SER A 299 -23.93 6.15 10.60
N LEU A 300 -22.66 5.98 10.95
CA LEU A 300 -22.06 6.45 12.20
C LEU A 300 -21.65 7.93 12.19
N LYS A 301 -21.89 8.64 11.09
CA LYS A 301 -21.50 10.06 10.88
C LYS A 301 -19.98 10.28 11.02
N LEU A 302 -19.17 9.27 10.70
CA LEU A 302 -17.72 9.35 10.73
C LEU A 302 -17.15 9.92 9.43
N ILE A 303 -17.91 9.85 8.33
CA ILE A 303 -17.63 10.56 7.08
C ILE A 303 -18.76 11.54 6.77
N PRO A 304 -18.45 12.71 6.14
CA PRO A 304 -19.41 13.82 6.01
C PRO A 304 -20.49 13.58 4.95
N LYS A 305 -20.26 12.70 3.99
CA LYS A 305 -21.16 12.43 2.87
C LYS A 305 -21.15 10.95 2.49
N LYS A 306 -22.26 10.48 1.95
CA LYS A 306 -22.32 9.16 1.31
C LYS A 306 -21.46 9.17 0.06
N ILE A 307 -20.68 8.11 -0.14
CA ILE A 307 -19.84 7.92 -1.33
C ILE A 307 -20.24 6.64 -2.07
N ASN A 308 -19.98 6.62 -3.37
CA ASN A 308 -20.02 5.42 -4.18
C ASN A 308 -18.58 4.97 -4.43
N VAL A 309 -18.19 3.83 -3.87
CA VAL A 309 -16.82 3.31 -3.99
C VAL A 309 -16.45 3.00 -5.44
N LEU A 310 -17.43 2.69 -6.30
CA LEU A 310 -17.20 2.46 -7.72
C LEU A 310 -16.62 3.70 -8.45
N ASP A 311 -16.85 4.91 -7.95
CA ASP A 311 -16.27 6.14 -8.54
C ASP A 311 -14.73 6.18 -8.43
N ALA A 312 -14.15 5.37 -7.54
CA ALA A 312 -12.71 5.18 -7.39
C ALA A 312 -12.23 3.86 -8.05
N ALA A 313 -13.07 3.20 -8.81
CA ALA A 313 -12.66 2.06 -9.61
C ALA A 313 -11.73 2.53 -10.73
N GLY A 314 -10.46 2.07 -10.72
CA GLY A 314 -9.53 2.37 -11.81
C GLY A 314 -10.03 1.86 -13.16
N ALA A 315 -9.57 2.45 -14.26
CA ALA A 315 -9.86 1.97 -15.61
C ALA A 315 -9.37 0.51 -15.76
N GLY A 316 -10.27 -0.43 -15.92
CA GLY A 316 -9.96 -1.87 -16.07
C GLY A 316 -10.79 -2.79 -15.17
N ILE A 317 -11.74 -2.28 -14.42
CA ILE A 317 -12.72 -3.11 -13.70
C ILE A 317 -13.87 -3.43 -14.65
N ALA A 318 -13.79 -4.61 -15.25
CA ALA A 318 -14.86 -5.17 -16.06
C ALA A 318 -15.93 -5.85 -15.19
#